data_8cb831dc5da149cf4a8f814309b078b8
#
_entry.id   8cb831dc5da149cf4a8f814309b078b8
#
_cell.length_a   1.000
_cell.length_b   1.000
_cell.length_c   1.000
_cell.angle_alpha   90.00
_cell.angle_beta   90.00
_cell.angle_gamma   90.00
#
_symmetry.space_group_name_H-M   'P 1'
#
loop_
_entity.id
_entity.type
_entity.pdbx_description
1 polymer ?
#
loop_
_entity_poly.entity_id
_entity_poly.type
_entity_poly.pdbx_seq_one_letter_code
_entity_poly.pdbx_strand_id
1 'polypeptide(L)'
;MIAYLGNWQACPTPDQYAEYTHIVIAFAVSYTWSPSKNNCDSQCNIGSPVPICNNQNRQDLVDLWRSQGKKVIVSFGGAGMGGSWAGDNNDCWEYCFGKEASVVSQLDAIVRAQNFDGVDIDYEYFYNDGDAFSLPGSTGAKARYFLDTVTRDLKATLPAGQNLITHAPMEPDSEKGTEYYDILKANAANLDFLMPQYYNGWTRPALDGLTGTGAGSKAALPHYNDLVYDMFGGDATKVVFGFCISDCSGTGTNANAVQASAVMTELGGYHSCNGGAFFWVVNHDYGGAWSGPVGDAAGVGGSNCDA
;
A
#
# COMPACT_ATOMS: atom_id res chain seq x y z
N MET A 1 -6.75 3.50 11.42
CA MET A 1 -5.62 2.53 11.34
C MET A 1 -5.87 1.54 10.21
N ILE A 2 -4.93 1.37 9.29
CA ILE A 2 -4.98 0.42 8.18
C ILE A 2 -3.95 -0.69 8.41
N ALA A 3 -4.34 -1.94 8.22
CA ALA A 3 -3.50 -3.10 8.49
C ALA A 3 -3.35 -4.01 7.27
N TYR A 4 -2.12 -4.32 6.88
CA TYR A 4 -1.85 -5.33 5.86
C TYR A 4 -1.86 -6.72 6.47
N LEU A 5 -2.67 -7.59 5.90
CA LEU A 5 -2.77 -9.01 6.27
C LEU A 5 -2.20 -9.88 5.15
N GLY A 6 -1.03 -10.48 5.40
CA GLY A 6 -0.46 -11.46 4.49
C GLY A 6 -1.36 -12.70 4.42
N ASN A 7 -1.84 -13.04 3.24
CA ASN A 7 -2.82 -14.12 3.08
C ASN A 7 -2.27 -15.52 3.42
N TRP A 8 -0.96 -15.66 3.56
CA TRP A 8 -0.28 -16.88 4.06
C TRP A 8 -0.16 -16.91 5.59
N GLN A 9 -0.41 -15.79 6.27
CA GLN A 9 -0.24 -15.64 7.71
C GLN A 9 -1.49 -16.09 8.47
N ALA A 10 -1.35 -16.22 9.81
CA ALA A 10 -2.47 -16.55 10.68
C ALA A 10 -3.59 -15.51 10.60
N CYS A 11 -4.83 -15.96 10.69
CA CYS A 11 -5.96 -15.06 10.74
C CYS A 11 -5.92 -14.22 12.02
N PRO A 12 -6.22 -12.91 11.95
CA PRO A 12 -6.18 -12.03 13.11
C PRO A 12 -7.29 -12.37 14.10
N THR A 13 -6.96 -12.18 15.39
CA THR A 13 -7.93 -12.32 16.48
C THR A 13 -8.80 -11.06 16.62
N PRO A 14 -9.98 -11.14 17.27
CA PRO A 14 -10.82 -9.97 17.51
C PRO A 14 -10.10 -8.80 18.17
N ASP A 15 -9.22 -9.06 19.12
CA ASP A 15 -8.44 -8.02 19.81
C ASP A 15 -7.47 -7.30 18.87
N GLN A 16 -6.87 -8.03 17.91
CA GLN A 16 -5.98 -7.44 16.92
C GLN A 16 -6.71 -6.46 16.01
N TYR A 17 -7.83 -6.88 15.42
CA TYR A 17 -8.53 -6.03 14.46
C TYR A 17 -9.52 -5.04 15.06
N ALA A 18 -9.59 -4.92 16.40
CA ALA A 18 -10.50 -3.98 17.05
C ALA A 18 -10.33 -2.55 16.53
N GLU A 19 -9.11 -2.08 16.49
CA GLU A 19 -8.73 -0.71 16.11
C GLU A 19 -8.59 -0.48 14.59
N TYR A 20 -8.68 -1.54 13.76
CA TYR A 20 -8.51 -1.36 12.32
C TYR A 20 -9.77 -0.79 11.69
N THR A 21 -9.60 0.25 10.89
CA THR A 21 -10.65 0.80 10.00
C THR A 21 -10.64 0.10 8.64
N HIS A 22 -9.45 -0.26 8.17
CA HIS A 22 -9.25 -0.97 6.91
C HIS A 22 -8.35 -2.18 7.11
N ILE A 23 -8.66 -3.25 6.39
CA ILE A 23 -7.84 -4.46 6.31
C ILE A 23 -7.48 -4.66 4.83
N VAL A 24 -6.19 -4.69 4.53
CA VAL A 24 -5.67 -4.87 3.18
C VAL A 24 -5.17 -6.30 3.04
N ILE A 25 -5.81 -7.08 2.19
CA ILE A 25 -5.44 -8.48 1.95
C ILE A 25 -4.28 -8.54 0.96
N ALA A 26 -3.13 -8.93 1.42
CA ALA A 26 -1.90 -9.04 0.66
C ALA A 26 -1.58 -10.51 0.36
N PHE A 27 -1.54 -10.98 -0.87
CA PHE A 27 -1.68 -10.24 -2.11
C PHE A 27 -2.49 -11.03 -3.15
N ALA A 28 -3.14 -10.33 -4.07
CA ALA A 28 -3.50 -10.86 -5.36
C ALA A 28 -2.26 -10.77 -6.27
N VAL A 29 -1.86 -11.87 -6.89
CA VAL A 29 -0.60 -11.94 -7.65
C VAL A 29 -0.76 -12.75 -8.93
N SER A 30 0.14 -12.51 -9.90
CA SER A 30 0.24 -13.28 -11.15
C SER A 30 1.50 -14.16 -11.18
N TYR A 31 1.79 -14.82 -10.07
CA TYR A 31 2.89 -15.79 -9.97
C TYR A 31 2.54 -16.97 -9.08
N THR A 32 3.30 -18.04 -9.22
CA THR A 32 3.34 -19.11 -8.23
C THR A 32 4.61 -18.97 -7.41
N TRP A 33 4.47 -18.94 -6.09
CA TRP A 33 5.59 -18.80 -5.17
C TRP A 33 6.59 -19.96 -5.31
N SER A 34 7.88 -19.63 -5.23
CA SER A 34 8.98 -20.58 -5.19
C SER A 34 10.11 -20.06 -4.31
N PRO A 35 10.81 -20.90 -3.52
CA PRO A 35 11.84 -20.46 -2.59
C PRO A 35 13.01 -19.70 -3.22
N SER A 36 13.38 -20.05 -4.46
CA SER A 36 14.53 -19.46 -5.15
C SER A 36 14.13 -18.25 -6.01
N LYS A 37 12.95 -18.29 -6.59
CA LYS A 37 12.45 -17.31 -7.53
C LYS A 37 10.99 -17.60 -7.87
N ASN A 38 10.12 -16.61 -7.77
CA ASN A 38 8.73 -16.76 -8.15
C ASN A 38 8.58 -17.11 -9.64
N ASN A 39 7.64 -17.98 -9.95
CA ASN A 39 7.32 -18.35 -11.32
C ASN A 39 6.19 -17.46 -11.83
N CYS A 40 6.54 -16.43 -12.59
CA CYS A 40 5.58 -15.50 -13.17
C CYS A 40 4.64 -16.17 -14.16
N ASP A 41 3.36 -15.82 -14.11
CA ASP A 41 2.42 -16.20 -15.15
C ASP A 41 2.58 -15.27 -16.37
N SER A 42 3.01 -15.85 -17.49
CA SER A 42 3.25 -15.09 -18.73
C SER A 42 1.99 -14.48 -19.34
N GLN A 43 0.80 -14.91 -18.90
CA GLN A 43 -0.48 -14.34 -19.32
C GLN A 43 -1.02 -13.31 -18.32
N CYS A 44 -0.32 -13.08 -17.20
CA CYS A 44 -0.77 -12.22 -16.12
C CYS A 44 -2.15 -12.66 -15.56
N ASN A 45 -2.32 -13.96 -15.35
CA ASN A 45 -3.52 -14.45 -14.68
C ASN A 45 -3.38 -14.24 -13.17
N ILE A 46 -4.35 -13.56 -12.59
CA ILE A 46 -4.44 -13.30 -11.16
C ILE A 46 -5.27 -14.42 -10.53
N GLY A 47 -4.69 -15.09 -9.52
CA GLY A 47 -5.37 -16.19 -8.84
C GLY A 47 -6.69 -15.76 -8.19
N SER A 48 -7.75 -16.53 -8.39
CA SER A 48 -9.06 -16.27 -7.79
C SER A 48 -9.70 -17.60 -7.33
N PRO A 49 -10.31 -17.66 -6.12
CA PRO A 49 -10.38 -16.59 -5.11
C PRO A 49 -9.02 -16.29 -4.47
N VAL A 50 -8.82 -15.03 -4.08
CA VAL A 50 -7.64 -14.63 -3.30
C VAL A 50 -7.78 -15.18 -1.88
N PRO A 51 -6.79 -15.93 -1.35
CA PRO A 51 -6.82 -16.35 0.05
C PRO A 51 -6.86 -15.15 0.99
N ILE A 52 -7.51 -15.29 2.13
CA ILE A 52 -7.64 -14.20 3.12
C ILE A 52 -6.57 -14.34 4.22
N CYS A 53 -6.44 -15.52 4.80
CA CYS A 53 -5.41 -15.86 5.79
C CYS A 53 -5.23 -17.37 5.86
N ASN A 54 -4.09 -17.85 6.39
CA ASN A 54 -3.72 -19.28 6.42
C ASN A 54 -3.76 -19.95 5.03
N ASN A 55 -3.53 -19.22 3.94
CA ASN A 55 -3.73 -19.68 2.56
C ASN A 55 -5.17 -20.22 2.31
N GLN A 56 -6.15 -19.74 3.04
CA GLN A 56 -7.54 -20.20 2.93
C GLN A 56 -8.46 -19.07 2.51
N ASN A 57 -9.50 -19.43 1.76
CA ASN A 57 -10.62 -18.52 1.52
C ASN A 57 -11.45 -18.42 2.81
N ARG A 58 -11.31 -17.33 3.53
CA ARG A 58 -12.03 -17.01 4.75
C ARG A 58 -13.04 -15.89 4.49
N GLN A 59 -13.96 -16.14 3.54
CA GLN A 59 -15.02 -15.19 3.20
C GLN A 59 -15.86 -14.79 4.41
N ASP A 60 -16.00 -15.70 5.37
CA ASP A 60 -16.65 -15.45 6.66
C ASP A 60 -16.03 -14.27 7.43
N LEU A 61 -14.71 -14.11 7.35
CA LEU A 61 -14.01 -12.99 7.99
C LEU A 61 -14.21 -11.67 7.23
N VAL A 62 -14.17 -11.69 5.91
CA VAL A 62 -14.46 -10.49 5.09
C VAL A 62 -15.85 -9.96 5.42
N ASP A 63 -16.85 -10.84 5.43
CA ASP A 63 -18.24 -10.47 5.72
C ASP A 63 -18.40 -9.97 7.17
N LEU A 64 -17.70 -10.61 8.13
CA LEU A 64 -17.67 -10.17 9.53
C LEU A 64 -17.09 -8.76 9.66
N TRP A 65 -15.89 -8.51 9.11
CA TRP A 65 -15.23 -7.21 9.21
C TRP A 65 -16.06 -6.10 8.57
N ARG A 66 -16.62 -6.37 7.40
CA ARG A 66 -17.52 -5.41 6.74
C ARG A 66 -18.81 -5.15 7.54
N SER A 67 -19.38 -6.16 8.19
CA SER A 67 -20.55 -6.00 9.07
C SER A 67 -20.25 -5.14 10.31
N GLN A 68 -18.97 -5.07 10.71
CA GLN A 68 -18.47 -4.20 11.77
C GLN A 68 -18.10 -2.78 11.29
N GLY A 69 -18.39 -2.45 10.02
CA GLY A 69 -18.09 -1.15 9.43
C GLY A 69 -16.66 -0.97 8.94
N LYS A 70 -15.84 -2.03 8.98
CA LYS A 70 -14.47 -1.99 8.45
C LYS A 70 -14.49 -2.10 6.93
N LYS A 71 -13.49 -1.51 6.27
CA LYS A 71 -13.25 -1.69 4.84
C LYS A 71 -12.26 -2.82 4.61
N VAL A 72 -12.54 -3.66 3.62
CA VAL A 72 -11.64 -4.76 3.22
C VAL A 72 -11.23 -4.54 1.78
N ILE A 73 -9.92 -4.35 1.55
CA ILE A 73 -9.35 -4.03 0.24
C ILE A 73 -8.42 -5.17 -0.16
N VAL A 74 -8.41 -5.55 -1.42
CA VAL A 74 -7.40 -6.49 -1.93
C VAL A 74 -6.21 -5.73 -2.51
N SER A 75 -4.99 -6.07 -2.08
CA SER A 75 -3.76 -5.50 -2.65
C SER A 75 -3.27 -6.35 -3.81
N PHE A 76 -3.04 -5.72 -4.96
CA PHE A 76 -2.44 -6.34 -6.14
C PHE A 76 -0.98 -5.95 -6.24
N GLY A 77 -0.08 -6.94 -6.19
CA GLY A 77 1.34 -6.70 -6.34
C GLY A 77 2.21 -7.19 -5.19
N GLY A 78 2.86 -6.25 -4.52
CA GLY A 78 3.86 -6.47 -3.49
C GLY A 78 5.21 -6.91 -4.01
N ALA A 79 6.21 -6.98 -3.12
CA ALA A 79 7.60 -7.31 -3.43
C ALA A 79 7.79 -8.59 -4.25
N GLY A 80 6.91 -9.57 -4.08
CA GLY A 80 6.97 -10.84 -4.81
C GLY A 80 6.64 -10.74 -6.30
N MET A 81 6.01 -9.66 -6.76
CA MET A 81 5.74 -9.42 -8.20
C MET A 81 6.99 -9.02 -8.97
N GLY A 82 8.06 -8.63 -8.33
CA GLY A 82 9.35 -8.42 -8.98
C GLY A 82 10.14 -7.24 -8.46
N GLY A 83 11.41 -7.20 -8.84
CA GLY A 83 12.30 -6.04 -8.77
C GLY A 83 12.84 -5.64 -7.41
N SER A 84 12.15 -5.89 -6.32
CA SER A 84 12.56 -5.45 -4.98
C SER A 84 13.59 -6.36 -4.32
N TRP A 85 13.86 -7.53 -4.87
CA TRP A 85 14.81 -8.50 -4.32
C TRP A 85 16.15 -8.37 -5.04
N ALA A 86 17.21 -8.10 -4.31
CA ALA A 86 18.55 -8.02 -4.88
C ALA A 86 18.88 -9.29 -5.67
N GLY A 87 19.11 -9.14 -6.98
CA GLY A 87 19.41 -10.25 -7.90
C GLY A 87 18.18 -10.97 -8.46
N ASP A 88 16.97 -10.55 -8.15
CA ASP A 88 15.78 -11.05 -8.81
C ASP A 88 15.53 -10.24 -10.10
N ASN A 89 15.82 -10.87 -11.24
CA ASN A 89 15.53 -10.32 -12.57
C ASN A 89 14.16 -10.77 -13.06
N ASN A 90 13.35 -11.37 -12.20
CA ASN A 90 12.07 -11.91 -12.56
C ASN A 90 10.98 -10.92 -12.23
N ASP A 91 10.69 -10.11 -13.17
CA ASP A 91 9.66 -9.10 -13.04
C ASP A 91 8.34 -9.60 -13.59
N CYS A 92 7.47 -10.02 -12.69
CA CYS A 92 6.14 -10.48 -13.05
C CYS A 92 5.24 -9.34 -13.54
N TRP A 93 5.53 -8.09 -13.18
CA TRP A 93 4.83 -6.92 -13.69
C TRP A 93 4.94 -6.78 -15.21
N GLU A 94 6.12 -7.07 -15.79
CA GLU A 94 6.31 -6.95 -17.23
C GLU A 94 5.38 -7.84 -18.04
N TYR A 95 5.01 -9.00 -17.50
CA TYR A 95 4.03 -9.88 -18.14
C TYR A 95 2.60 -9.32 -18.10
N CYS A 96 2.34 -8.34 -17.27
CA CYS A 96 1.04 -7.68 -17.18
C CYS A 96 0.93 -6.47 -18.11
N PHE A 97 2.05 -5.88 -18.51
CA PHE A 97 2.05 -4.73 -19.40
C PHE A 97 1.44 -5.06 -20.77
N GLY A 98 0.54 -4.20 -21.25
CA GLY A 98 -0.25 -4.42 -22.45
C GLY A 98 -1.48 -5.32 -22.24
N LYS A 99 -1.77 -5.69 -20.99
CA LYS A 99 -2.94 -6.50 -20.61
C LYS A 99 -3.83 -5.78 -19.59
N GLU A 100 -3.81 -4.46 -19.58
CA GLU A 100 -4.50 -3.61 -18.59
C GLU A 100 -5.99 -3.97 -18.48
N ALA A 101 -6.68 -4.10 -19.62
CA ALA A 101 -8.09 -4.46 -19.62
C ALA A 101 -8.37 -5.85 -19.01
N SER A 102 -7.47 -6.81 -19.21
CA SER A 102 -7.56 -8.14 -18.59
C SER A 102 -7.32 -8.06 -17.08
N VAL A 103 -6.33 -7.29 -16.64
CA VAL A 103 -6.02 -7.08 -15.21
C VAL A 103 -7.22 -6.42 -14.52
N VAL A 104 -7.76 -5.34 -15.08
CA VAL A 104 -8.95 -4.65 -14.55
C VAL A 104 -10.13 -5.61 -14.44
N SER A 105 -10.40 -6.39 -15.49
CA SER A 105 -11.51 -7.36 -15.47
C SER A 105 -11.34 -8.45 -14.41
N GLN A 106 -10.12 -8.95 -14.21
CA GLN A 106 -9.83 -9.97 -13.19
C GLN A 106 -9.99 -9.39 -11.78
N LEU A 107 -9.46 -8.19 -11.51
CA LEU A 107 -9.59 -7.53 -10.21
C LEU A 107 -11.04 -7.15 -9.92
N ASP A 108 -11.82 -6.66 -10.90
CA ASP A 108 -13.26 -6.42 -10.75
C ASP A 108 -14.01 -7.71 -10.38
N ALA A 109 -13.70 -8.82 -11.06
CA ALA A 109 -14.29 -10.11 -10.75
C ALA A 109 -13.96 -10.59 -9.32
N ILE A 110 -12.72 -10.41 -8.86
CA ILE A 110 -12.28 -10.73 -7.49
C ILE A 110 -13.02 -9.84 -6.47
N VAL A 111 -13.07 -8.53 -6.69
CA VAL A 111 -13.75 -7.58 -5.79
C VAL A 111 -15.22 -7.96 -5.62
N ARG A 112 -15.92 -8.24 -6.72
CA ARG A 112 -17.33 -8.63 -6.67
C ARG A 112 -17.55 -9.99 -6.02
N ALA A 113 -16.75 -11.00 -6.40
CA ALA A 113 -16.92 -12.36 -5.92
C ALA A 113 -16.62 -12.51 -4.43
N GLN A 114 -15.65 -11.73 -3.92
CA GLN A 114 -15.21 -11.80 -2.53
C GLN A 114 -15.67 -10.61 -1.68
N ASN A 115 -16.55 -9.76 -2.25
CA ASN A 115 -17.18 -8.64 -1.53
C ASN A 115 -16.14 -7.69 -0.91
N PHE A 116 -15.05 -7.40 -1.62
CA PHE A 116 -14.08 -6.37 -1.19
C PHE A 116 -14.62 -4.96 -1.42
N ASP A 117 -14.08 -3.99 -0.71
CA ASP A 117 -14.44 -2.58 -0.85
C ASP A 117 -13.62 -1.85 -1.92
N GLY A 118 -12.59 -2.49 -2.48
CA GLY A 118 -11.74 -1.89 -3.50
C GLY A 118 -10.44 -2.64 -3.73
N VAL A 119 -9.53 -1.97 -4.44
CA VAL A 119 -8.21 -2.48 -4.82
C VAL A 119 -7.13 -1.50 -4.37
N ASP A 120 -6.09 -2.04 -3.74
CA ASP A 120 -4.82 -1.39 -3.53
C ASP A 120 -3.81 -1.86 -4.59
N ILE A 121 -2.95 -0.99 -5.07
CA ILE A 121 -1.86 -1.30 -6.00
C ILE A 121 -0.54 -1.12 -5.27
N ASP A 122 0.10 -2.23 -4.93
CA ASP A 122 1.41 -2.25 -4.28
C ASP A 122 2.49 -2.53 -5.33
N TYR A 123 2.86 -1.47 -6.05
CA TYR A 123 3.82 -1.53 -7.15
C TYR A 123 5.23 -1.24 -6.62
N GLU A 124 6.04 -2.28 -6.54
CA GLU A 124 7.40 -2.22 -6.00
C GLU A 124 8.43 -2.65 -7.05
N TYR A 125 8.30 -2.15 -8.27
CA TYR A 125 9.22 -2.47 -9.34
C TYR A 125 10.15 -1.31 -9.67
N PHE A 126 11.47 -1.60 -9.64
CA PHE A 126 12.51 -0.61 -9.92
C PHE A 126 13.00 -0.70 -11.36
N TYR A 127 12.93 0.39 -12.07
CA TYR A 127 13.62 0.58 -13.34
C TYR A 127 14.96 1.25 -13.07
N ASN A 128 16.06 0.52 -13.31
CA ASN A 128 17.41 1.04 -13.08
C ASN A 128 17.95 1.92 -14.19
N ASP A 129 17.22 2.06 -15.29
CA ASP A 129 17.62 2.83 -16.46
C ASP A 129 16.81 4.12 -16.53
N GLY A 130 17.45 5.24 -16.31
CA GLY A 130 16.86 6.57 -16.26
C GLY A 130 16.06 6.98 -17.52
N ASP A 131 16.06 6.18 -18.58
CA ASP A 131 15.32 6.46 -19.83
C ASP A 131 14.08 5.57 -20.01
N ALA A 132 13.80 4.68 -19.05
CA ALA A 132 12.79 3.65 -19.24
C ALA A 132 11.37 4.20 -19.42
N PHE A 133 11.03 5.34 -18.82
CA PHE A 133 9.70 5.93 -18.89
C PHE A 133 9.49 6.87 -20.08
N SER A 134 10.55 7.43 -20.65
CA SER A 134 10.45 8.45 -21.69
C SER A 134 10.46 7.91 -23.12
N LEU A 135 11.03 6.72 -23.35
CA LEU A 135 11.15 6.15 -24.68
C LEU A 135 9.91 5.35 -25.10
N PRO A 136 9.24 5.67 -26.22
CA PRO A 136 8.10 4.91 -26.71
C PRO A 136 8.43 3.42 -26.88
N GLY A 137 7.60 2.55 -26.25
CA GLY A 137 7.77 1.10 -26.32
C GLY A 137 8.80 0.52 -25.36
N SER A 138 9.50 1.34 -24.57
CA SER A 138 10.36 0.88 -23.47
C SER A 138 9.54 0.23 -22.35
N THR A 139 10.20 -0.54 -21.48
CA THR A 139 9.54 -1.16 -20.30
C THR A 139 8.93 -0.09 -19.40
N GLY A 140 9.63 1.02 -19.15
CA GLY A 140 9.11 2.12 -18.35
C GLY A 140 7.89 2.80 -18.95
N ALA A 141 7.88 3.05 -20.27
CA ALA A 141 6.71 3.61 -20.93
C ALA A 141 5.50 2.67 -20.85
N LYS A 142 5.71 1.35 -20.90
CA LYS A 142 4.66 0.35 -20.69
C LYS A 142 4.15 0.34 -19.26
N ALA A 143 5.05 0.43 -18.28
CA ALA A 143 4.70 0.53 -16.87
C ALA A 143 3.87 1.78 -16.57
N ARG A 144 4.29 2.93 -17.11
CA ARG A 144 3.54 4.19 -17.00
C ARG A 144 2.13 4.03 -17.54
N TYR A 145 2.00 3.52 -18.76
CA TYR A 145 0.70 3.28 -19.39
C TYR A 145 -0.16 2.31 -18.57
N PHE A 146 0.46 1.23 -18.07
CA PHE A 146 -0.20 0.22 -17.24
C PHE A 146 -0.75 0.82 -15.96
N LEU A 147 0.08 1.49 -15.16
CA LEU A 147 -0.33 2.08 -13.88
C LEU A 147 -1.42 3.14 -14.07
N ASP A 148 -1.25 4.05 -15.04
CA ASP A 148 -2.25 5.07 -15.35
C ASP A 148 -3.59 4.45 -15.75
N THR A 149 -3.57 3.50 -16.67
CA THR A 149 -4.77 2.85 -17.20
C THR A 149 -5.47 2.02 -16.14
N VAL A 150 -4.75 1.17 -15.41
CA VAL A 150 -5.34 0.29 -14.40
C VAL A 150 -5.96 1.10 -13.27
N THR A 151 -5.28 2.15 -12.78
CA THR A 151 -5.80 3.03 -11.72
C THR A 151 -7.11 3.69 -12.15
N ARG A 152 -7.12 4.34 -13.31
CA ARG A 152 -8.30 5.02 -13.85
C ARG A 152 -9.46 4.04 -14.13
N ASP A 153 -9.16 2.94 -14.79
CA ASP A 153 -10.18 2.03 -15.27
C ASP A 153 -10.78 1.20 -14.12
N LEU A 154 -10.01 0.85 -13.07
CA LEU A 154 -10.55 0.28 -11.85
C LEU A 154 -11.53 1.25 -11.17
N LYS A 155 -11.15 2.53 -11.02
CA LYS A 155 -12.04 3.55 -10.43
C LYS A 155 -13.36 3.68 -11.17
N ALA A 156 -13.33 3.56 -12.49
CA ALA A 156 -14.51 3.67 -13.36
C ALA A 156 -15.35 2.38 -13.42
N THR A 157 -14.73 1.20 -13.27
CA THR A 157 -15.38 -0.10 -13.51
C THR A 157 -15.96 -0.73 -12.25
N LEU A 158 -15.28 -0.57 -11.12
CA LEU A 158 -15.71 -1.16 -9.85
C LEU A 158 -17.07 -0.60 -9.40
N PRO A 159 -17.91 -1.43 -8.76
CA PRO A 159 -19.24 -1.01 -8.31
C PRO A 159 -19.15 0.13 -7.30
N ALA A 160 -20.13 1.02 -7.31
CA ALA A 160 -20.26 2.05 -6.29
C ALA A 160 -20.27 1.42 -4.88
N GLY A 161 -19.44 1.93 -3.99
CA GLY A 161 -19.24 1.38 -2.64
C GLY A 161 -18.23 0.24 -2.54
N GLN A 162 -17.69 -0.22 -3.68
CA GLN A 162 -16.59 -1.19 -3.78
C GLN A 162 -15.45 -0.66 -4.65
N ASN A 163 -15.34 0.64 -4.81
CA ASN A 163 -14.42 1.30 -5.74
C ASN A 163 -13.37 2.16 -5.01
N LEU A 164 -12.96 1.74 -3.81
CA LEU A 164 -11.77 2.32 -3.19
C LEU A 164 -10.55 1.95 -4.02
N ILE A 165 -9.78 2.95 -4.42
CA ILE A 165 -8.52 2.78 -5.15
C ILE A 165 -7.40 3.44 -4.37
N THR A 166 -6.41 2.65 -4.02
CA THR A 166 -5.23 3.10 -3.28
C THR A 166 -3.96 2.61 -3.93
N HIS A 167 -2.85 3.26 -3.63
CA HIS A 167 -1.52 2.77 -3.95
C HIS A 167 -0.65 2.79 -2.70
N ALA A 168 0.27 1.83 -2.60
CA ALA A 168 1.27 1.75 -1.52
C ALA A 168 2.69 1.93 -2.07
N PRO A 169 3.04 3.11 -2.61
CA PRO A 169 4.35 3.32 -3.21
C PRO A 169 5.46 3.25 -2.16
N MET A 170 6.62 2.72 -2.54
CA MET A 170 7.83 2.93 -1.76
C MET A 170 8.18 4.43 -1.75
N GLU A 171 8.63 4.94 -0.62
CA GLU A 171 8.88 6.38 -0.45
C GLU A 171 9.82 6.93 -1.54
N PRO A 172 10.95 6.28 -1.91
CA PRO A 172 11.84 6.80 -2.94
C PRO A 172 11.19 6.93 -4.33
N ASP A 173 10.27 6.04 -4.65
CA ASP A 173 9.63 6.02 -5.97
C ASP A 173 8.51 7.05 -6.10
N SER A 174 7.98 7.52 -4.98
CA SER A 174 6.94 8.53 -4.90
C SER A 174 7.46 9.93 -4.51
N GLU A 175 8.78 10.16 -4.61
CA GLU A 175 9.33 11.51 -4.45
C GLU A 175 9.00 12.41 -5.64
N LYS A 176 8.77 13.67 -5.36
CA LYS A 176 8.49 14.68 -6.39
C LYS A 176 9.59 14.73 -7.46
N GLY A 177 9.18 14.54 -8.69
CA GLY A 177 10.07 14.49 -9.84
C GLY A 177 10.43 13.06 -10.29
N THR A 178 9.92 12.03 -9.62
CA THR A 178 9.96 10.65 -10.12
C THR A 178 8.78 10.38 -11.04
N GLU A 179 8.93 9.38 -11.90
CA GLU A 179 7.85 8.99 -12.82
C GLU A 179 6.61 8.45 -12.09
N TYR A 180 6.82 7.71 -10.98
CA TYR A 180 5.68 7.18 -10.23
C TYR A 180 4.93 8.31 -9.52
N TYR A 181 5.64 9.31 -8.98
CA TYR A 181 5.00 10.52 -8.45
C TYR A 181 4.10 11.21 -9.50
N ASP A 182 4.60 11.38 -10.73
CA ASP A 182 3.86 12.04 -11.80
C ASP A 182 2.62 11.23 -12.22
N ILE A 183 2.72 9.88 -12.25
CA ILE A 183 1.58 8.98 -12.52
C ILE A 183 0.52 9.12 -11.42
N LEU A 184 0.93 9.07 -10.15
CA LEU A 184 0.02 9.19 -9.00
C LEU A 184 -0.67 10.56 -8.98
N LYS A 185 0.09 11.63 -9.24
CA LYS A 185 -0.45 12.99 -9.31
C LYS A 185 -1.45 13.17 -10.46
N ALA A 186 -1.17 12.60 -11.62
CA ALA A 186 -2.11 12.62 -12.76
C ALA A 186 -3.42 11.87 -12.43
N ASN A 187 -3.36 10.88 -11.55
CA ASN A 187 -4.49 10.08 -11.10
C ASN A 187 -5.05 10.49 -9.74
N ALA A 188 -4.64 11.61 -9.16
CA ALA A 188 -5.05 12.01 -7.80
C ALA A 188 -6.57 12.04 -7.59
N ALA A 189 -7.35 12.38 -8.63
CA ALA A 189 -8.80 12.36 -8.58
C ALA A 189 -9.42 10.95 -8.59
N ASN A 190 -8.67 9.93 -9.02
CA ASN A 190 -9.06 8.53 -9.02
C ASN A 190 -8.66 7.79 -7.75
N LEU A 191 -7.77 8.39 -6.94
CA LEU A 191 -7.26 7.83 -5.70
C LEU A 191 -8.12 8.25 -4.52
N ASP A 192 -8.50 7.30 -3.68
CA ASP A 192 -9.15 7.59 -2.41
C ASP A 192 -8.12 8.05 -1.38
N PHE A 193 -6.98 7.35 -1.30
CA PHE A 193 -5.81 7.76 -0.52
C PHE A 193 -4.53 7.06 -1.00
N LEU A 194 -3.38 7.56 -0.56
CA LEU A 194 -2.06 6.93 -0.74
C LEU A 194 -1.53 6.38 0.59
N MET A 195 -0.77 5.30 0.50
CA MET A 195 -0.10 4.61 1.60
C MET A 195 1.42 4.55 1.37
N PRO A 196 2.16 5.68 1.37
CA PRO A 196 3.58 5.68 1.15
C PRO A 196 4.33 4.89 2.24
N GLN A 197 5.25 4.02 1.83
CA GLN A 197 6.02 3.15 2.70
C GLN A 197 7.24 3.90 3.25
N TYR A 198 7.14 4.49 4.47
CA TYR A 198 8.24 5.20 5.14
C TYR A 198 9.18 4.24 5.88
N TYR A 199 9.52 3.15 5.20
CA TYR A 199 10.47 2.14 5.66
C TYR A 199 11.23 1.59 4.44
N ASN A 200 12.42 1.05 4.62
CA ASN A 200 13.29 0.52 3.56
C ASN A 200 13.75 1.55 2.49
N GLY A 201 13.24 2.78 2.51
CA GLY A 201 13.60 3.86 1.59
C GLY A 201 14.75 4.73 2.09
N TRP A 202 14.68 6.04 1.84
CA TRP A 202 15.67 7.03 2.25
C TRP A 202 15.41 7.62 3.64
N THR A 203 14.15 7.61 4.08
CA THR A 203 13.75 8.14 5.38
C THR A 203 13.74 7.06 6.46
N ARG A 204 13.93 7.46 7.72
CA ARG A 204 13.90 6.58 8.89
C ARG A 204 13.13 7.24 10.04
N PRO A 205 11.86 7.61 9.83
CA PRO A 205 11.12 8.43 10.79
C PRO A 205 10.97 7.77 12.16
N ALA A 206 10.92 6.44 12.25
CA ALA A 206 10.89 5.73 13.52
C ALA A 206 12.15 5.94 14.38
N LEU A 207 13.28 6.33 13.76
CA LEU A 207 14.57 6.59 14.43
C LEU A 207 14.89 8.08 14.50
N ASP A 208 14.53 8.83 13.47
CA ASP A 208 14.96 10.22 13.28
C ASP A 208 13.85 11.25 13.56
N GLY A 209 12.60 10.81 13.76
CA GLY A 209 11.43 11.69 13.69
C GLY A 209 11.11 12.13 12.26
N LEU A 210 10.16 13.02 12.08
CA LEU A 210 9.71 13.47 10.74
C LEU A 210 10.71 14.40 10.06
N THR A 211 11.49 15.15 10.84
CA THR A 211 12.38 16.21 10.35
C THR A 211 13.87 15.83 10.42
N GLY A 212 14.19 14.73 11.06
CA GLY A 212 15.57 14.28 11.27
C GLY A 212 16.12 13.47 10.07
N THR A 213 17.46 13.35 10.04
CA THR A 213 18.21 12.65 8.98
C THR A 213 19.40 11.83 9.51
N GLY A 214 19.38 11.44 10.80
CA GLY A 214 20.54 10.77 11.43
C GLY A 214 20.74 9.33 10.96
N ALA A 215 19.69 8.54 10.93
CA ALA A 215 19.68 7.16 10.46
C ALA A 215 19.27 7.07 8.98
N GLY A 216 18.36 7.94 8.54
CA GLY A 216 17.99 8.12 7.14
C GLY A 216 18.88 9.13 6.43
N SER A 217 18.80 9.15 5.10
CA SER A 217 19.47 10.17 4.26
C SER A 217 18.58 11.37 3.95
N LYS A 218 17.27 11.26 4.19
CA LYS A 218 16.27 12.32 4.01
C LYS A 218 15.29 12.36 5.17
N ALA A 219 14.72 13.52 5.43
CA ALA A 219 13.60 13.69 6.34
C ALA A 219 12.28 13.29 5.68
N ALA A 220 11.36 12.74 6.45
CA ALA A 220 10.07 12.26 5.92
C ALA A 220 9.05 13.40 5.67
N LEU A 221 9.06 14.46 6.49
CA LEU A 221 8.08 15.53 6.41
C LEU A 221 8.03 16.28 5.06
N PRO A 222 9.15 16.60 4.40
CA PRO A 222 9.12 17.24 3.08
C PRO A 222 8.39 16.38 2.03
N HIS A 223 8.69 15.07 1.98
CA HIS A 223 8.01 14.14 1.08
C HIS A 223 6.50 14.06 1.38
N TYR A 224 6.13 13.90 2.66
CA TYR A 224 4.73 13.89 3.08
C TYR A 224 4.00 15.18 2.64
N ASN A 225 4.63 16.34 2.83
CA ASN A 225 4.09 17.64 2.42
C ASN A 225 3.92 17.75 0.89
N ASP A 226 4.85 17.22 0.10
CA ASP A 226 4.70 17.22 -1.36
C ASP A 226 3.48 16.39 -1.80
N LEU A 227 3.23 15.25 -1.17
CA LEU A 227 2.02 14.47 -1.41
C LEU A 227 0.76 15.25 -1.01
N VAL A 228 0.74 15.84 0.18
CA VAL A 228 -0.41 16.59 0.66
C VAL A 228 -0.69 17.81 -0.20
N TYR A 229 0.28 18.70 -0.37
CA TYR A 229 0.04 20.02 -0.98
C TYR A 229 0.08 19.99 -2.51
N ASP A 230 1.03 19.29 -3.10
CA ASP A 230 1.22 19.32 -4.55
C ASP A 230 0.36 18.25 -5.27
N MET A 231 0.08 17.11 -4.62
CA MET A 231 -0.72 16.06 -5.23
C MET A 231 -2.21 16.17 -4.86
N PHE A 232 -2.53 16.36 -3.56
CA PHE A 232 -3.91 16.34 -3.07
C PHE A 232 -4.44 17.73 -2.68
N GLY A 233 -3.76 18.83 -3.07
CA GLY A 233 -4.28 20.17 -2.90
C GLY A 233 -4.48 20.63 -1.45
N GLY A 234 -3.74 20.05 -0.51
CA GLY A 234 -3.78 20.34 0.92
C GLY A 234 -4.61 19.35 1.76
N ASP A 235 -5.22 18.34 1.14
CA ASP A 235 -6.00 17.31 1.83
C ASP A 235 -5.09 16.22 2.40
N ALA A 236 -4.64 16.41 3.64
CA ALA A 236 -3.77 15.45 4.33
C ALA A 236 -4.50 14.13 4.72
N THR A 237 -5.83 14.08 4.69
CA THR A 237 -6.59 12.85 4.95
C THR A 237 -6.35 11.80 3.88
N LYS A 238 -5.86 12.20 2.71
CA LYS A 238 -5.53 11.33 1.59
C LYS A 238 -4.12 10.73 1.65
N VAL A 239 -3.34 11.03 2.68
CA VAL A 239 -1.98 10.47 2.84
C VAL A 239 -1.89 9.73 4.16
N VAL A 240 -1.80 8.41 4.09
CA VAL A 240 -1.72 7.49 5.24
C VAL A 240 -0.26 7.13 5.50
N PHE A 241 0.25 7.40 6.70
CA PHE A 241 1.67 7.20 7.02
C PHE A 241 2.02 5.74 7.24
N GLY A 242 3.00 5.22 6.50
CA GLY A 242 3.35 3.79 6.48
C GLY A 242 4.48 3.39 7.41
N PHE A 243 4.24 2.34 8.20
CA PHE A 243 5.24 1.73 9.07
C PHE A 243 5.44 0.25 8.75
N CYS A 244 6.67 -0.22 8.93
CA CYS A 244 6.94 -1.63 9.08
C CYS A 244 7.16 -1.93 10.56
N ILE A 245 6.47 -2.92 11.10
CA ILE A 245 6.56 -3.26 12.52
C ILE A 245 7.44 -4.47 12.79
N SER A 246 7.62 -5.30 11.77
CA SER A 246 8.54 -6.43 11.81
C SER A 246 8.84 -6.90 10.40
N ASP A 247 9.95 -7.63 10.25
CA ASP A 247 10.34 -8.29 8.99
C ASP A 247 10.61 -7.31 7.83
N CYS A 248 11.20 -6.15 8.13
CA CYS A 248 11.49 -5.10 7.16
C CYS A 248 12.83 -5.32 6.47
N SER A 249 13.00 -6.46 5.83
CA SER A 249 14.11 -6.80 4.90
C SER A 249 15.52 -6.53 5.43
N GLY A 250 15.73 -6.60 6.76
CA GLY A 250 17.04 -6.41 7.37
C GLY A 250 17.58 -4.97 7.36
N THR A 251 16.77 -3.98 6.99
CA THR A 251 17.19 -2.57 6.97
C THR A 251 17.17 -1.92 8.35
N GLY A 252 16.70 -2.63 9.38
CA GLY A 252 16.59 -2.09 10.75
C GLY A 252 15.51 -1.01 10.91
N THR A 253 14.53 -0.97 10.02
CA THR A 253 13.47 0.05 9.99
C THR A 253 12.19 -0.35 10.72
N ASN A 254 12.23 -1.43 11.50
CA ASN A 254 11.10 -1.82 12.34
C ASN A 254 10.77 -0.72 13.35
N ALA A 255 9.52 -0.27 13.35
CA ALA A 255 9.02 0.72 14.27
C ALA A 255 8.24 0.03 15.41
N ASN A 256 8.70 0.16 16.66
CA ASN A 256 7.86 -0.23 17.79
C ASN A 256 6.73 0.80 18.03
N ALA A 257 5.74 0.44 18.83
CA ALA A 257 4.57 1.30 19.07
C ALA A 257 4.93 2.69 19.63
N VAL A 258 5.95 2.78 20.51
CA VAL A 258 6.39 4.07 21.08
C VAL A 258 6.98 4.97 20.00
N GLN A 259 7.84 4.42 19.14
CA GLN A 259 8.45 5.17 18.03
C GLN A 259 7.38 5.64 17.03
N ALA A 260 6.49 4.73 16.62
CA ALA A 260 5.42 5.08 15.68
C ALA A 260 4.44 6.11 16.26
N SER A 261 4.05 5.97 17.53
CA SER A 261 3.20 6.96 18.22
C SER A 261 3.87 8.34 18.31
N ALA A 262 5.18 8.39 18.54
CA ALA A 262 5.91 9.66 18.56
C ALA A 262 5.88 10.34 17.16
N VAL A 263 6.10 9.56 16.09
CA VAL A 263 6.00 10.06 14.70
C VAL A 263 4.60 10.57 14.40
N MET A 264 3.55 9.82 14.75
CA MET A 264 2.16 10.24 14.49
C MET A 264 1.76 11.45 15.31
N THR A 265 2.22 11.57 16.55
CA THR A 265 2.01 12.77 17.38
C THR A 265 2.68 13.99 16.76
N GLU A 266 3.94 13.85 16.28
CA GLU A 266 4.66 14.91 15.58
C GLU A 266 3.92 15.30 14.29
N LEU A 267 3.45 14.30 13.50
CA LEU A 267 2.68 14.53 12.28
C LEU A 267 1.39 15.29 12.55
N GLY A 268 0.67 14.94 13.62
CA GLY A 268 -0.53 15.64 14.07
C GLY A 268 -0.28 17.11 14.42
N GLY A 269 0.95 17.47 14.82
CA GLY A 269 1.36 18.86 15.02
C GLY A 269 1.47 19.67 13.72
N TYR A 270 1.80 19.02 12.60
CA TYR A 270 1.85 19.66 11.27
C TYR A 270 0.53 19.55 10.52
N HIS A 271 -0.15 18.41 10.65
CA HIS A 271 -1.40 18.08 9.96
C HIS A 271 -2.37 17.46 10.96
N SER A 272 -3.14 18.32 11.64
CA SER A 272 -4.09 17.92 12.70
C SER A 272 -5.18 16.97 12.19
N CYS A 273 -5.48 16.99 10.89
CA CYS A 273 -6.32 16.02 10.21
C CYS A 273 -5.49 15.35 9.12
N ASN A 274 -4.95 14.18 9.39
CA ASN A 274 -4.15 13.38 8.48
C ASN A 274 -4.83 12.03 8.20
N GLY A 275 -4.34 11.26 7.25
CA GLY A 275 -4.92 9.98 6.86
C GLY A 275 -4.75 8.86 7.88
N GLY A 276 -4.07 9.12 9.00
CA GLY A 276 -3.71 8.11 9.99
C GLY A 276 -2.50 7.30 9.59
N ALA A 277 -2.42 6.07 10.08
CA ALA A 277 -1.29 5.20 9.83
C ALA A 277 -1.70 3.86 9.22
N PHE A 278 -0.80 3.29 8.42
CA PHE A 278 -0.86 1.88 8.05
C PHE A 278 0.39 1.13 8.50
N PHE A 279 0.30 -0.17 8.58
CA PHE A 279 1.45 -0.98 8.93
C PHE A 279 1.51 -2.32 8.20
N TRP A 280 2.73 -2.73 7.91
CA TRP A 280 3.15 -4.07 7.56
C TRP A 280 3.70 -4.75 8.82
N VAL A 281 3.12 -5.77 9.49
CA VAL A 281 2.01 -6.60 9.04
C VAL A 281 1.28 -7.17 10.28
N VAL A 282 0.00 -7.51 10.11
CA VAL A 282 -0.95 -7.90 11.18
C VAL A 282 -0.45 -8.96 12.16
N ASN A 283 0.23 -10.01 11.68
CA ASN A 283 0.64 -11.11 12.57
C ASN A 283 1.70 -10.71 13.63
N HIS A 284 2.23 -9.50 13.56
CA HIS A 284 3.14 -8.92 14.55
C HIS A 284 2.48 -7.89 15.46
N ASP A 285 1.21 -7.57 15.24
CA ASP A 285 0.41 -6.71 16.12
C ASP A 285 -0.35 -7.57 17.16
N TYR A 286 0.40 -8.17 18.07
CA TYR A 286 -0.16 -9.08 19.06
C TYR A 286 -1.18 -8.38 19.98
N GLY A 287 -2.46 -8.78 19.88
CA GLY A 287 -3.54 -8.24 20.69
C GLY A 287 -3.79 -6.74 20.53
N GLY A 288 -3.39 -6.14 19.39
CA GLY A 288 -3.52 -4.70 19.17
C GLY A 288 -2.48 -3.85 19.91
N ALA A 289 -1.42 -4.47 20.45
CA ALA A 289 -0.43 -3.77 21.28
C ALA A 289 0.39 -2.71 20.50
N TRP A 290 0.46 -2.83 19.19
CA TRP A 290 1.07 -1.81 18.34
C TRP A 290 0.03 -0.82 17.80
N SER A 291 -1.05 -1.33 17.24
CA SER A 291 -2.06 -0.51 16.54
C SER A 291 -2.86 0.39 17.46
N GLY A 292 -3.18 -0.06 18.69
CA GLY A 292 -3.93 0.73 19.66
C GLY A 292 -3.24 2.07 19.98
N PRO A 293 -2.03 2.07 20.58
CA PRO A 293 -1.32 3.31 20.92
C PRO A 293 -1.02 4.20 19.70
N VAL A 294 -0.75 3.60 18.54
CA VAL A 294 -0.45 4.37 17.32
C VAL A 294 -1.73 4.98 16.75
N GLY A 295 -2.86 4.27 16.82
CA GLY A 295 -4.17 4.80 16.44
C GLY A 295 -4.59 5.99 17.30
N ASP A 296 -4.40 5.89 18.62
CA ASP A 296 -4.65 6.99 19.55
C ASP A 296 -3.79 8.23 19.23
N ALA A 297 -2.50 8.01 18.94
CA ALA A 297 -1.56 9.07 18.60
C ALA A 297 -1.87 9.72 17.24
N ALA A 298 -2.37 8.94 16.28
CA ALA A 298 -2.76 9.43 14.97
C ALA A 298 -4.02 10.31 15.00
N GLY A 299 -4.77 10.30 16.12
CA GLY A 299 -6.00 11.08 16.25
C GLY A 299 -7.14 10.58 15.36
N VAL A 300 -7.06 9.33 14.91
CA VAL A 300 -8.07 8.72 14.03
C VAL A 300 -9.38 8.59 14.81
N GLY A 301 -10.35 9.40 14.45
CA GLY A 301 -11.65 9.50 15.11
C GLY A 301 -11.84 10.72 16.01
N GLY A 302 -10.83 11.60 16.11
CA GLY A 302 -10.96 12.88 16.81
C GLY A 302 -11.78 13.89 16.03
N SER A 303 -12.56 14.72 16.72
CA SER A 303 -13.43 15.78 16.22
C SER A 303 -12.74 16.90 15.43
N ASN A 304 -11.45 16.76 15.11
CA ASN A 304 -10.64 17.79 14.45
C ASN A 304 -10.67 17.69 12.92
N CYS A 305 -11.30 16.65 12.37
CA CYS A 305 -11.38 16.44 10.92
C CYS A 305 -12.73 16.88 10.31
N ASP A 306 -13.64 17.42 11.10
CA ASP A 306 -14.98 17.84 10.67
C ASP A 306 -15.08 19.35 10.34
N ALA A 307 -14.00 19.98 9.87
CA ALA A 307 -13.98 21.40 9.56
C ALA A 307 -13.93 21.67 8.05
#